data_ef961fa62313938f40b5e6c1ace25ff3
#
_entry.id   ef961fa62313938f40b5e6c1ace25ff3
#
_cell.length_a   1.000
_cell.length_b   1.000
_cell.length_c   1.000
_cell.angle_alpha   90.00
_cell.angle_beta   90.00
_cell.angle_gamma   90.00
#
_symmetry.space_group_name_H-M   'P 1'
#
loop_
_entity.id
_entity.type
_entity.pdbx_description
1 polymer ?
#
loop_
_entity_poly.entity_id
_entity_poly.type
_entity_poly.pdbx_seq_one_letter_code
_entity_poly.pdbx_strand_id
1 'polypeptide(L)'
;MGINAFVAFGVCAGMGYTPQEALGAVLVAGVLFLIISLTPIRAWLINSIPKSLKLGIGAGIGLFLAIIGLQIMEVVVDNPVTLVQLGNLGDPLVLLGCATFIAIIVLDKMNVKGNIIIGILVFSIIAWATGLAKFNGIASSPPPMTYLF
;
A
#
# COMPACT_ATOMS: atom_id res chain seq x y z
N MET A 1 -2.93 -0.54 -5.89
CA MET A 1 -2.04 -0.77 -4.73
C MET A 1 -2.66 -1.66 -3.65
N GLY A 2 -3.95 -1.53 -3.28
CA GLY A 2 -4.60 -2.36 -2.25
C GLY A 2 -4.54 -3.88 -2.50
N ILE A 3 -4.63 -4.32 -3.75
CA ILE A 3 -4.55 -5.74 -4.10
C ILE A 3 -3.16 -6.31 -3.79
N ASN A 4 -2.10 -5.56 -4.03
CA ASN A 4 -0.73 -6.01 -3.72
C ASN A 4 -0.53 -6.17 -2.21
N ALA A 5 -1.06 -5.24 -1.42
CA ALA A 5 -1.04 -5.34 0.04
C ALA A 5 -1.87 -6.56 0.53
N PHE A 6 -3.03 -6.81 -0.06
CA PHE A 6 -3.83 -7.99 0.24
C PHE A 6 -3.08 -9.30 -0.09
N VAL A 7 -2.39 -9.37 -1.22
CA VAL A 7 -1.58 -10.55 -1.59
C VAL A 7 -0.44 -10.75 -0.58
N ALA A 8 0.29 -9.69 -0.24
CA ALA A 8 1.42 -9.79 0.67
C ALA A 8 0.99 -10.15 2.11
N PHE A 9 0.02 -9.44 2.66
CA PHE A 9 -0.38 -9.59 4.06
C PHE A 9 -1.52 -10.60 4.25
N GLY A 10 -2.49 -10.65 3.35
CA GLY A 10 -3.62 -11.58 3.46
C GLY A 10 -3.28 -12.99 2.98
N VAL A 11 -2.70 -13.13 1.79
CA VAL A 11 -2.47 -14.43 1.18
C VAL A 11 -1.17 -15.06 1.70
N CYS A 12 -0.04 -14.35 1.62
CA CYS A 12 1.24 -14.91 2.05
C CYS A 12 1.38 -14.99 3.57
N ALA A 13 1.11 -13.88 4.29
CA ALA A 13 1.29 -13.85 5.74
C ALA A 13 0.11 -14.47 6.50
N GLY A 14 -1.14 -14.25 6.05
CA GLY A 14 -2.34 -14.73 6.74
C GLY A 14 -2.71 -16.18 6.44
N MET A 15 -2.61 -16.60 5.18
CA MET A 15 -3.00 -17.96 4.74
C MET A 15 -1.81 -18.92 4.60
N GLY A 16 -0.56 -18.43 4.72
CA GLY A 16 0.64 -19.25 4.70
C GLY A 16 1.02 -19.79 3.31
N TYR A 17 0.46 -19.23 2.24
CA TYR A 17 0.85 -19.60 0.88
C TYR A 17 2.24 -19.10 0.52
N THR A 18 2.95 -19.84 -0.31
CA THR A 18 4.25 -19.38 -0.80
C THR A 18 4.07 -18.17 -1.74
N PRO A 19 5.04 -17.24 -1.79
CA PRO A 19 4.99 -16.11 -2.72
C PRO A 19 4.83 -16.54 -4.18
N GLN A 20 5.34 -17.70 -4.56
CA GLN A 20 5.23 -18.25 -5.91
C GLN A 20 3.80 -18.66 -6.26
N GLU A 21 3.11 -19.35 -5.36
CA GLU A 21 1.69 -19.72 -5.54
C GLU A 21 0.81 -18.46 -5.62
N ALA A 22 1.08 -17.46 -4.78
CA ALA A 22 0.37 -16.19 -4.80
C ALA A 22 0.58 -15.44 -6.13
N LEU A 23 1.81 -15.38 -6.64
CA LEU A 23 2.11 -14.77 -7.95
C LEU A 23 1.48 -15.53 -9.11
N GLY A 24 1.45 -16.86 -9.06
CA GLY A 24 0.75 -17.69 -10.04
C GLY A 24 -0.74 -17.37 -10.10
N ALA A 25 -1.39 -17.26 -8.94
CA ALA A 25 -2.80 -16.86 -8.85
C ALA A 25 -3.06 -15.45 -9.40
N VAL A 26 -2.16 -14.50 -9.11
CA VAL A 26 -2.23 -13.13 -9.63
C VAL A 26 -2.08 -13.10 -11.15
N LEU A 27 -1.19 -13.93 -11.72
CA LEU A 27 -1.02 -14.04 -13.16
C LEU A 27 -2.30 -14.55 -13.83
N VAL A 28 -2.90 -15.62 -13.32
CA VAL A 28 -4.17 -16.16 -13.82
C VAL A 28 -5.28 -15.11 -13.71
N ALA A 29 -5.40 -14.45 -12.56
CA ALA A 29 -6.37 -13.37 -12.38
C ALA A 29 -6.14 -12.20 -13.35
N GLY A 30 -4.88 -11.85 -13.64
CA GLY A 30 -4.51 -10.83 -14.61
C GLY A 30 -4.94 -11.17 -16.05
N VAL A 31 -4.72 -12.41 -16.47
CA VAL A 31 -5.16 -12.90 -17.78
C VAL A 31 -6.69 -12.88 -17.90
N LEU A 32 -7.40 -13.38 -16.90
CA LEU A 32 -8.87 -13.33 -16.85
C LEU A 32 -9.39 -11.90 -16.90
N PHE A 33 -8.76 -11.00 -16.13
CA PHE A 33 -9.11 -9.58 -16.14
C PHE A 33 -8.89 -8.93 -17.49
N LEU A 34 -7.81 -9.29 -18.20
CA LEU A 34 -7.51 -8.79 -19.53
C LEU A 34 -8.59 -9.24 -20.52
N ILE A 35 -8.99 -10.51 -20.49
CA ILE A 35 -10.07 -11.05 -21.33
C ILE A 35 -11.39 -10.28 -21.07
N ILE A 36 -11.77 -10.11 -19.80
CA ILE A 36 -12.98 -9.39 -19.42
C ILE A 36 -12.89 -7.91 -19.83
N SER A 37 -11.71 -7.31 -19.77
CA SER A 37 -11.50 -5.89 -20.11
C SER A 37 -11.63 -5.59 -21.60
N LEU A 38 -11.37 -6.59 -22.45
CA LEU A 38 -11.58 -6.49 -23.90
C LEU A 38 -13.06 -6.60 -24.31
N THR A 39 -13.92 -7.03 -23.39
CA THR A 39 -15.36 -7.17 -23.62
C THR A 39 -16.15 -6.01 -22.97
N PRO A 40 -17.35 -5.67 -23.47
CA PRO A 40 -18.20 -4.65 -22.86
C PRO A 40 -18.76 -5.04 -21.47
N ILE A 41 -18.51 -6.27 -21.03
CA ILE A 41 -18.96 -6.82 -19.74
C ILE A 41 -18.50 -5.95 -18.57
N ARG A 42 -17.28 -5.40 -18.63
CA ARG A 42 -16.74 -4.50 -17.61
C ARG A 42 -17.61 -3.25 -17.41
N ALA A 43 -18.01 -2.61 -18.51
CA ALA A 43 -18.85 -1.42 -18.46
C ALA A 43 -20.24 -1.76 -17.91
N TRP A 44 -20.81 -2.88 -18.32
CA TRP A 44 -22.09 -3.37 -17.82
C TRP A 44 -22.04 -3.66 -16.31
N LEU A 45 -21.01 -4.39 -15.83
CA LEU A 45 -20.79 -4.67 -14.41
C LEU A 45 -20.69 -3.38 -13.58
N ILE A 46 -19.87 -2.42 -14.01
CA ILE A 46 -19.69 -1.16 -13.30
C ILE A 46 -20.99 -0.36 -13.23
N ASN A 47 -21.77 -0.35 -14.31
CA ASN A 47 -23.03 0.38 -14.38
C ASN A 47 -24.15 -0.30 -13.57
N SER A 48 -24.08 -1.61 -13.39
CA SER A 48 -25.05 -2.37 -12.58
C SER A 48 -24.90 -2.16 -11.08
N ILE A 49 -23.74 -1.69 -10.61
CA ILE A 49 -23.48 -1.46 -9.18
C ILE A 49 -24.09 -0.10 -8.75
N PRO A 50 -24.96 -0.07 -7.72
CA PRO A 50 -25.52 1.16 -7.16
C PRO A 50 -24.43 2.14 -6.70
N LYS A 51 -24.68 3.45 -6.83
CA LYS A 51 -23.72 4.49 -6.44
C LYS A 51 -23.32 4.41 -4.97
N SER A 52 -24.24 4.09 -4.08
CA SER A 52 -23.98 3.90 -2.64
C SER A 52 -22.96 2.79 -2.37
N LEU A 53 -23.10 1.66 -3.09
CA LEU A 53 -22.18 0.55 -2.96
C LEU A 53 -20.77 0.90 -3.50
N LYS A 54 -20.68 1.63 -4.62
CA LYS A 54 -19.40 2.12 -5.14
C LYS A 54 -18.68 3.00 -4.13
N LEU A 55 -19.40 3.92 -3.48
CA LEU A 55 -18.85 4.79 -2.45
C LEU A 55 -18.42 3.98 -1.22
N GLY A 56 -19.21 2.99 -0.81
CA GLY A 56 -18.88 2.09 0.30
C GLY A 56 -17.62 1.28 0.03
N ILE A 57 -17.48 0.72 -1.16
CA ILE A 57 -16.26 0.00 -1.58
C ILE A 57 -15.05 0.93 -1.55
N GLY A 58 -15.18 2.15 -2.09
CA GLY A 58 -14.11 3.14 -2.08
C GLY A 58 -13.66 3.51 -0.66
N ALA A 59 -14.62 3.75 0.23
CA ALA A 59 -14.34 4.03 1.64
C ALA A 59 -13.67 2.84 2.34
N GLY A 60 -14.14 1.62 2.10
CA GLY A 60 -13.55 0.40 2.67
C GLY A 60 -12.09 0.19 2.22
N ILE A 61 -11.80 0.38 0.94
CA ILE A 61 -10.43 0.31 0.43
C ILE A 61 -9.56 1.41 1.05
N GLY A 62 -10.09 2.63 1.18
CA GLY A 62 -9.38 3.74 1.80
C GLY A 62 -9.01 3.45 3.27
N LEU A 63 -9.94 2.95 4.07
CA LEU A 63 -9.70 2.56 5.46
C LEU A 63 -8.71 1.40 5.57
N PHE A 64 -8.80 0.41 4.69
CA PHE A 64 -7.85 -0.70 4.65
C PHE A 64 -6.42 -0.22 4.34
N LEU A 65 -6.25 0.68 3.38
CA LEU A 65 -4.95 1.27 3.08
C LEU A 65 -4.44 2.16 4.22
N ALA A 66 -5.34 2.86 4.91
CA ALA A 66 -4.98 3.69 6.04
C ALA A 66 -4.40 2.86 7.20
N ILE A 67 -5.02 1.73 7.55
CA ILE A 67 -4.52 0.89 8.63
C ILE A 67 -3.18 0.26 8.28
N ILE A 68 -3.00 -0.19 7.02
CA ILE A 68 -1.70 -0.70 6.55
C ILE A 68 -0.64 0.40 6.59
N GLY A 69 -0.98 1.62 6.18
CA GLY A 69 -0.08 2.77 6.26
C GLY A 69 0.37 3.06 7.69
N LEU A 70 -0.56 3.04 8.65
CA LEU A 70 -0.26 3.22 10.06
C LEU A 70 0.60 2.10 10.65
N GLN A 71 0.43 0.86 10.17
CA GLN A 71 1.28 -0.26 10.57
C GLN A 71 2.71 -0.14 10.00
N ILE A 72 2.85 0.24 8.73
CA ILE A 72 4.16 0.46 8.11
C ILE A 72 4.91 1.63 8.77
N MET A 73 4.17 2.64 9.22
CA MET A 73 4.73 3.77 9.98
C MET A 73 5.04 3.42 11.45
N GLU A 74 4.73 2.20 11.90
CA GLU A 74 4.85 1.75 13.28
C GLU A 74 4.06 2.59 14.31
N VAL A 75 3.11 3.39 13.84
CA VAL A 75 2.14 4.10 14.70
C VAL A 75 1.17 3.11 15.33
N VAL A 76 0.78 2.10 14.57
CA VAL A 76 -0.05 0.97 15.02
C VAL A 76 0.79 -0.29 14.90
N VAL A 77 0.95 -1.01 15.99
CA VAL A 77 1.68 -2.29 16.05
C VAL A 77 0.76 -3.42 16.46
N ASP A 78 1.17 -4.64 16.14
CA ASP A 78 0.41 -5.84 16.45
C ASP A 78 0.39 -6.12 17.95
N ASN A 79 -0.77 -6.60 18.45
CA ASN A 79 -0.94 -7.03 19.83
C ASN A 79 -1.81 -8.30 19.85
N PRO A 80 -1.32 -9.40 20.45
CA PRO A 80 -2.03 -10.67 20.45
C PRO A 80 -3.38 -10.66 21.19
N VAL A 81 -3.62 -9.66 22.07
CA VAL A 81 -4.86 -9.56 22.85
C VAL A 81 -5.87 -8.64 22.19
N THR A 82 -5.44 -7.45 21.74
CA THR A 82 -6.32 -6.41 21.19
C THR A 82 -6.22 -6.29 19.67
N LEU A 83 -5.44 -7.16 19.01
CA LEU A 83 -5.11 -7.15 17.59
C LEU A 83 -4.22 -5.97 17.19
N VAL A 84 -4.45 -4.80 17.73
CA VAL A 84 -3.69 -3.59 17.46
C VAL A 84 -3.44 -2.81 18.74
N GLN A 85 -2.29 -2.17 18.85
CA GLN A 85 -1.96 -1.22 19.91
C GLN A 85 -1.20 -0.04 19.34
N LEU A 86 -1.09 1.03 20.14
CA LEU A 86 -0.28 2.18 19.78
C LEU A 86 1.20 1.83 19.89
N GLY A 87 1.96 2.13 18.83
CA GLY A 87 3.41 1.96 18.80
C GLY A 87 4.15 3.01 19.64
N ASN A 88 5.47 2.98 19.58
CA ASN A 88 6.30 3.94 20.28
C ASN A 88 6.36 5.27 19.52
N LEU A 89 5.49 6.21 19.90
CA LEU A 89 5.45 7.55 19.29
C LEU A 89 6.72 8.39 19.58
N GLY A 90 7.60 7.95 20.47
CA GLY A 90 8.89 8.59 20.71
C GLY A 90 9.98 8.22 19.71
N ASP A 91 9.74 7.26 18.82
CA ASP A 91 10.69 6.87 17.81
C ASP A 91 10.83 7.97 16.74
N PRO A 92 12.07 8.41 16.42
CA PRO A 92 12.29 9.44 15.39
C PRO A 92 11.73 9.06 14.01
N LEU A 93 11.70 7.77 13.67
CA LEU A 93 11.16 7.29 12.40
C LEU A 93 9.64 7.44 12.34
N VAL A 94 8.95 7.12 13.45
CA VAL A 94 7.49 7.29 13.59
C VAL A 94 7.11 8.75 13.51
N LEU A 95 7.85 9.62 14.23
CA LEU A 95 7.64 11.07 14.18
C LEU A 95 7.84 11.64 12.78
N LEU A 96 8.88 11.19 12.07
CA LEU A 96 9.14 11.61 10.70
C LEU A 96 8.01 11.15 9.76
N GLY A 97 7.49 9.95 9.93
CA GLY A 97 6.34 9.43 9.19
C GLY A 97 5.08 10.28 9.41
N CYS A 98 4.76 10.59 10.67
CA CYS A 98 3.65 11.47 11.01
C CYS A 98 3.81 12.89 10.43
N ALA A 99 5.01 13.45 10.52
CA ALA A 99 5.33 14.76 9.94
C ALA A 99 5.16 14.76 8.41
N THR A 100 5.61 13.69 7.74
CA THR A 100 5.42 13.49 6.30
C THR A 100 3.93 13.49 5.94
N PHE A 101 3.13 12.76 6.68
CA PHE A 101 1.69 12.66 6.44
C PHE A 101 1.00 14.03 6.58
N ILE A 102 1.31 14.75 7.66
CA ILE A 102 0.77 16.10 7.89
C ILE A 102 1.22 17.05 6.78
N ALA A 103 2.49 17.01 6.39
CA ALA A 103 3.03 17.86 5.32
C ALA A 103 2.31 17.61 3.97
N ILE A 104 2.04 16.34 3.63
CA ILE A 104 1.31 15.99 2.41
C ILE A 104 -0.12 16.57 2.45
N ILE A 105 -0.82 16.50 3.60
CA ILE A 105 -2.15 17.07 3.77
C ILE A 105 -2.12 18.59 3.60
N VAL A 106 -1.13 19.26 4.17
CA VAL A 106 -0.96 20.71 4.04
C VAL A 106 -0.70 21.10 2.59
N LEU A 107 0.19 20.41 1.89
CA LEU A 107 0.48 20.62 0.47
C LEU A 107 -0.75 20.38 -0.41
N ASP A 108 -1.55 19.38 -0.07
CA ASP A 108 -2.82 19.10 -0.76
C ASP A 108 -3.80 20.26 -0.60
N LYS A 109 -3.94 20.77 0.62
CA LYS A 109 -4.78 21.93 0.92
C LYS A 109 -4.35 23.21 0.17
N MET A 110 -3.04 23.34 -0.09
CA MET A 110 -2.46 24.44 -0.88
C MET A 110 -2.61 24.21 -2.40
N ASN A 111 -3.28 23.16 -2.83
CA ASN A 111 -3.46 22.78 -4.25
C ASN A 111 -2.13 22.62 -5.03
N VAL A 112 -1.06 22.21 -4.37
CA VAL A 112 0.22 21.96 -5.02
C VAL A 112 0.12 20.69 -5.86
N LYS A 113 0.31 20.81 -7.18
CA LYS A 113 0.31 19.65 -8.07
C LYS A 113 1.51 18.74 -7.74
N GLY A 114 1.26 17.45 -7.48
CA GLY A 114 2.31 16.50 -7.13
C GLY A 114 2.69 16.50 -5.63
N ASN A 115 1.84 17.04 -4.75
CA ASN A 115 2.00 17.09 -3.29
C ASN A 115 2.50 15.78 -2.67
N ILE A 116 1.96 14.63 -3.10
CA ILE A 116 2.36 13.32 -2.60
C ILE A 116 3.81 13.01 -2.96
N ILE A 117 4.20 13.23 -4.23
CA ILE A 117 5.57 12.96 -4.71
C ILE A 117 6.56 13.88 -4.00
N ILE A 118 6.24 15.17 -3.90
CA ILE A 118 7.06 16.17 -3.21
C ILE A 118 7.24 15.77 -1.74
N GLY A 119 6.15 15.43 -1.06
CA GLY A 119 6.21 15.00 0.33
C GLY A 119 7.10 13.76 0.51
N ILE A 120 6.89 12.71 -0.27
CA ILE A 120 7.70 11.49 -0.19
C ILE A 120 9.18 11.79 -0.45
N LEU A 121 9.52 12.54 -1.50
CA LEU A 121 10.92 12.84 -1.84
C LEU A 121 11.62 13.67 -0.76
N VAL A 122 10.99 14.75 -0.30
CA VAL A 122 11.58 15.64 0.71
C VAL A 122 11.86 14.88 2.01
N PHE A 123 10.87 14.15 2.51
CA PHE A 123 11.02 13.43 3.77
C PHE A 123 11.91 12.17 3.64
N SER A 124 11.97 11.55 2.48
CA SER A 124 12.95 10.48 2.20
C SER A 124 14.38 10.99 2.24
N ILE A 125 14.63 12.18 1.67
CA ILE A 125 15.94 12.83 1.72
C ILE A 125 16.31 13.20 3.17
N ILE A 126 15.34 13.71 3.95
CA ILE A 126 15.56 14.02 5.36
C ILE A 126 15.88 12.75 6.15
N ALA A 127 15.12 11.66 5.96
CA ALA A 127 15.35 10.38 6.61
C ALA A 127 16.76 9.83 6.31
N TRP A 128 17.21 10.01 5.09
CA TRP A 128 18.54 9.59 4.67
C TRP A 128 19.63 10.50 5.26
N ALA A 129 19.46 11.82 5.22
CA ALA A 129 20.42 12.78 5.77
C ALA A 129 20.58 12.63 7.30
N THR A 130 19.53 12.27 8.01
CA THR A 130 19.56 12.01 9.46
C THR A 130 20.05 10.60 9.82
N GLY A 131 20.30 9.74 8.83
CA GLY A 131 20.75 8.36 9.06
C GLY A 131 19.65 7.41 9.58
N LEU A 132 18.41 7.86 9.63
CA LEU A 132 17.25 7.04 10.04
C LEU A 132 16.90 5.97 8.99
N ALA A 133 17.22 6.21 7.73
CA ALA A 133 17.04 5.25 6.65
C ALA A 133 18.38 4.90 5.99
N LYS A 134 18.61 3.60 5.75
CA LYS A 134 19.79 3.14 5.03
C LYS A 134 19.55 3.22 3.52
N PHE A 135 20.43 3.91 2.81
CA PHE A 135 20.39 3.95 1.36
C PHE A 135 21.16 2.76 0.77
N ASN A 136 20.46 1.79 0.23
CA ASN A 136 21.04 0.58 -0.35
C ASN A 136 21.30 0.67 -1.88
N GLY A 137 21.36 1.90 -2.42
CA GLY A 137 21.59 2.12 -3.86
C GLY A 137 20.28 2.38 -4.62
N ILE A 138 20.44 2.90 -5.85
CA ILE A 138 19.30 3.30 -6.73
C ILE A 138 18.72 2.10 -7.46
N ALA A 139 19.49 1.03 -7.64
CA ALA A 139 19.06 -0.19 -8.32
C ALA A 139 19.61 -1.42 -7.61
N SER A 140 18.76 -2.37 -7.36
CA SER A 140 19.16 -3.73 -6.98
C SER A 140 19.15 -4.62 -8.23
N SER A 141 19.94 -5.70 -8.22
CA SER A 141 19.84 -6.72 -9.25
C SER A 141 18.41 -7.26 -9.34
N PRO A 142 17.87 -7.50 -10.54
CA PRO A 142 16.54 -8.08 -10.66
C PRO A 142 16.49 -9.42 -9.93
N PRO A 143 15.37 -9.77 -9.28
CA PRO A 143 15.23 -11.04 -8.60
C PRO A 143 15.45 -12.17 -9.61
N PRO A 144 16.05 -13.31 -9.19
CA PRO A 144 16.27 -14.42 -10.09
C PRO A 144 14.93 -14.92 -10.65
N MET A 145 14.90 -15.20 -11.94
CA MET A 145 13.69 -15.66 -12.67
C MET A 145 13.07 -16.94 -12.10
N THR A 146 13.75 -17.61 -11.17
CA THR A 146 13.28 -18.79 -10.45
C THR A 146 12.00 -18.58 -9.62
N TYR A 147 11.61 -17.32 -9.38
CA TYR A 147 10.37 -16.98 -8.68
C TYR A 147 9.14 -16.84 -9.62
N LEU A 148 9.33 -17.04 -10.93
CA LEU A 148 8.25 -16.90 -11.92
C LEU A 148 7.60 -18.23 -12.31
N PHE A 149 8.21 -19.37 -11.95
CA PHE A 149 7.72 -20.72 -12.28
C PHE A 149 7.83 -21.65 -11.08
#